data_aa8f277eed3c9004a6b76a09b94da050
#
_entry.id   aa8f277eed3c9004a6b76a09b94da050
#
_cell.length_a   1.000
_cell.length_b   1.000
_cell.length_c   1.000
_cell.angle_alpha   90.00
_cell.angle_beta   90.00
_cell.angle_gamma   90.00
#
_symmetry.space_group_name_H-M   'P 1'
#
loop_
_entity.id
_entity.type
_entity.pdbx_description
1 polymer ?
#
loop_
_entity_poly.entity_id
_entity_poly.type
_entity_poly.pdbx_seq_one_letter_code
_entity_poly.pdbx_strand_id
1 'polypeptide(L)'
;MNKTALYNKHVSLGAKIVPFAGFEMPVQYSGVTEEHFAVREKVGIFDVSHMGQFFVEGASAKDLLQYVTSNNVENLENGKAQYSCLPNGNGGIVDDLIVYKIEDEKYFVVVNASNIEKDWNHISSFNEKFGAKMSNVSDETSLIAIQGPKATETLQKLTETQLSDIPYYHFTVGSVAGVENVIISNTGYTGSGGFEIYFKNSFAEKLWDDLTLAGEEFGIILCGLAARDTLRLEKGFCLYGNDIDDTTSPLEAGLGWITKFDKEFVDKEFLLKQKERSEEHT
;
A
#
# COMPACT_ATOMS: atom_id res chain seq x y z
N MET A 1 -5.08 -2.93 21.83
CA MET A 1 -5.12 -2.65 20.39
C MET A 1 -4.34 -1.39 20.11
N ASN A 2 -3.62 -1.34 18.98
CA ASN A 2 -2.86 -0.17 18.56
C ASN A 2 -3.78 0.95 18.08
N LYS A 3 -3.25 2.16 18.02
CA LYS A 3 -3.96 3.35 17.54
C LYS A 3 -3.06 4.06 16.53
N THR A 4 -3.65 4.54 15.43
CA THR A 4 -2.93 5.44 14.53
C THR A 4 -2.75 6.82 15.17
N ALA A 5 -1.87 7.63 14.63
CA ALA A 5 -1.69 9.02 15.07
C ALA A 5 -2.99 9.87 14.94
N LEU A 6 -3.92 9.42 14.08
CA LEU A 6 -5.21 10.09 13.84
C LEU A 6 -6.37 9.55 14.68
N TYR A 7 -6.15 8.56 15.56
CA TYR A 7 -7.23 7.93 16.32
C TYR A 7 -8.14 8.94 17.05
N ASN A 8 -7.55 9.87 17.82
CA ASN A 8 -8.32 10.87 18.55
C ASN A 8 -9.09 11.82 17.62
N LYS A 9 -8.51 12.13 16.48
CA LYS A 9 -9.16 12.92 15.42
C LYS A 9 -10.41 12.21 14.91
N HIS A 10 -10.32 10.90 14.60
CA HIS A 10 -11.46 10.10 14.13
C HIS A 10 -12.59 10.05 15.15
N VAL A 11 -12.25 9.86 16.44
CA VAL A 11 -13.24 9.88 17.52
C VAL A 11 -13.93 11.25 17.61
N SER A 12 -13.17 12.35 17.56
CA SER A 12 -13.73 13.71 17.62
C SER A 12 -14.61 14.07 16.41
N LEU A 13 -14.35 13.46 15.26
CA LEU A 13 -15.12 13.60 14.02
C LEU A 13 -16.35 12.67 13.96
N GLY A 14 -16.62 11.91 15.02
CA GLY A 14 -17.79 11.04 15.11
C GLY A 14 -17.68 9.74 14.31
N ALA A 15 -16.47 9.29 13.97
CA ALA A 15 -16.27 8.03 13.29
C ALA A 15 -16.74 6.85 14.13
N LYS A 16 -17.33 5.85 13.49
CA LYS A 16 -17.56 4.53 14.10
C LYS A 16 -16.26 3.78 14.13
N ILE A 17 -15.69 3.59 15.32
CA ILE A 17 -14.42 2.88 15.53
C ILE A 17 -14.68 1.39 15.73
N VAL A 18 -13.87 0.54 15.08
CA VAL A 18 -13.91 -0.92 15.21
C VAL A 18 -12.50 -1.50 15.27
N PRO A 19 -12.35 -2.71 15.87
CA PRO A 19 -11.14 -3.50 15.74
C PRO A 19 -10.88 -3.90 14.28
N PHE A 20 -9.67 -3.64 13.78
CA PHE A 20 -9.23 -4.07 12.46
C PHE A 20 -7.72 -4.29 12.44
N ALA A 21 -7.28 -5.50 12.07
CA ALA A 21 -5.86 -5.85 11.93
C ALA A 21 -4.98 -5.44 13.13
N GLY A 22 -5.49 -5.57 14.36
CA GLY A 22 -4.78 -5.21 15.59
C GLY A 22 -4.86 -3.73 15.96
N PHE A 23 -5.55 -2.91 15.17
CA PHE A 23 -5.76 -1.47 15.41
C PHE A 23 -7.22 -1.15 15.71
N GLU A 24 -7.45 0.00 16.37
CA GLU A 24 -8.75 0.65 16.46
C GLU A 24 -8.91 1.63 15.28
N MET A 25 -9.75 1.28 14.30
CA MET A 25 -9.85 2.00 13.03
C MET A 25 -11.26 2.55 12.75
N PRO A 26 -11.37 3.69 12.04
CA PRO A 26 -12.66 4.19 11.57
C PRO A 26 -13.23 3.27 10.49
N VAL A 27 -14.36 2.62 10.75
CA VAL A 27 -15.04 1.80 9.75
C VAL A 27 -15.92 2.64 8.82
N GLN A 28 -16.51 3.71 9.34
CA GLN A 28 -17.31 4.70 8.59
C GLN A 28 -17.49 5.99 9.40
N TYR A 29 -17.88 7.06 8.69
CA TYR A 29 -18.30 8.36 9.24
C TYR A 29 -19.76 8.63 8.88
N SER A 30 -20.04 9.07 7.66
CA SER A 30 -21.40 9.39 7.20
C SER A 30 -22.20 8.15 6.74
N GLY A 31 -21.50 7.11 6.30
CA GLY A 31 -22.09 5.86 5.86
C GLY A 31 -21.39 5.28 4.64
N VAL A 32 -21.33 3.95 4.59
CA VAL A 32 -20.54 3.22 3.58
C VAL A 32 -20.92 3.60 2.14
N THR A 33 -22.22 3.70 1.85
CA THR A 33 -22.71 4.03 0.50
C THR A 33 -22.34 5.45 0.08
N GLU A 34 -22.52 6.41 0.98
CA GLU A 34 -22.20 7.82 0.72
C GLU A 34 -20.69 8.01 0.50
N GLU A 35 -19.88 7.41 1.36
CA GLU A 35 -18.42 7.43 1.28
C GLU A 35 -17.92 6.76 -0.01
N HIS A 36 -18.49 5.62 -0.39
CA HIS A 36 -18.18 4.92 -1.63
C HIS A 36 -18.44 5.82 -2.86
N PHE A 37 -19.63 6.41 -2.97
CA PHE A 37 -19.97 7.25 -4.11
C PHE A 37 -19.18 8.55 -4.13
N ALA A 38 -18.84 9.13 -2.98
CA ALA A 38 -17.96 10.30 -2.93
C ALA A 38 -16.59 10.02 -3.56
N VAL A 39 -16.02 8.84 -3.32
CA VAL A 39 -14.76 8.42 -3.96
C VAL A 39 -14.94 8.18 -5.46
N ARG A 40 -16.08 7.68 -5.90
CA ARG A 40 -16.36 7.47 -7.34
C ARG A 40 -16.58 8.79 -8.09
N GLU A 41 -17.23 9.76 -7.47
CA GLU A 41 -17.76 10.96 -8.14
C GLU A 41 -16.99 12.24 -7.80
N LYS A 42 -16.31 12.26 -6.64
CA LYS A 42 -15.67 13.46 -6.09
C LYS A 42 -14.27 13.16 -5.54
N VAL A 43 -14.13 13.16 -4.23
CA VAL A 43 -12.90 12.84 -3.50
C VAL A 43 -13.22 12.33 -2.10
N GLY A 44 -12.52 11.27 -1.69
CA GLY A 44 -12.53 10.76 -0.33
C GLY A 44 -11.13 10.76 0.28
N ILE A 45 -11.07 10.92 1.59
CA ILE A 45 -9.83 10.84 2.37
C ILE A 45 -9.92 9.69 3.36
N PHE A 46 -8.87 8.86 3.42
CA PHE A 46 -8.76 7.69 4.28
C PHE A 46 -7.50 7.76 5.15
N ASP A 47 -7.63 7.45 6.43
CA ASP A 47 -6.48 7.04 7.24
C ASP A 47 -6.19 5.56 6.98
N VAL A 48 -5.02 5.27 6.46
CA VAL A 48 -4.52 3.92 6.24
C VAL A 48 -3.16 3.71 6.91
N SER A 49 -2.88 4.51 7.95
CA SER A 49 -1.64 4.48 8.74
C SER A 49 -1.42 3.17 9.52
N HIS A 50 -2.40 2.27 9.54
CA HIS A 50 -2.25 0.93 10.11
C HIS A 50 -1.41 0.00 9.26
N MET A 51 -1.18 0.32 7.98
CA MET A 51 -0.30 -0.47 7.09
C MET A 51 1.14 -0.49 7.62
N GLY A 52 1.89 -1.55 7.30
CA GLY A 52 3.30 -1.67 7.65
C GLY A 52 4.22 -1.04 6.62
N GLN A 53 5.35 -0.49 7.07
CA GLN A 53 6.36 0.13 6.22
C GLN A 53 7.76 -0.28 6.65
N PHE A 54 8.55 -0.77 5.67
CA PHE A 54 9.95 -1.16 5.89
C PHE A 54 10.87 -0.43 4.92
N PHE A 55 12.02 0.01 5.38
CA PHE A 55 13.14 0.31 4.49
C PHE A 55 14.02 -0.94 4.33
N VAL A 56 14.46 -1.18 3.10
CA VAL A 56 15.46 -2.19 2.74
C VAL A 56 16.55 -1.47 1.98
N GLU A 57 17.77 -1.45 2.54
CA GLU A 57 18.85 -0.57 2.08
C GLU A 57 20.18 -1.33 1.90
N GLY A 58 21.05 -0.78 1.07
CA GLY A 58 22.40 -1.29 0.80
C GLY A 58 22.50 -2.14 -0.46
N ALA A 59 23.71 -2.49 -0.83
CA ALA A 59 24.04 -3.14 -2.11
C ALA A 59 23.27 -4.46 -2.36
N SER A 60 22.88 -5.17 -1.30
CA SER A 60 22.12 -6.42 -1.39
C SER A 60 20.61 -6.24 -1.32
N ALA A 61 20.11 -5.03 -1.16
CA ALA A 61 18.67 -4.77 -0.99
C ALA A 61 17.85 -5.24 -2.20
N LYS A 62 18.33 -4.94 -3.41
CA LYS A 62 17.72 -5.39 -4.66
C LYS A 62 17.65 -6.91 -4.74
N ASP A 63 18.75 -7.60 -4.47
CA ASP A 63 18.84 -9.05 -4.60
C ASP A 63 17.95 -9.77 -3.59
N LEU A 64 17.88 -9.25 -2.35
CA LEU A 64 16.95 -9.74 -1.34
C LEU A 64 15.49 -9.63 -1.84
N LEU A 65 15.07 -8.42 -2.23
CA LEU A 65 13.69 -8.17 -2.69
C LEU A 65 13.38 -8.94 -3.98
N GLN A 66 14.35 -9.07 -4.90
CA GLN A 66 14.22 -9.89 -6.10
C GLN A 66 13.94 -11.36 -5.76
N TYR A 67 14.55 -11.88 -4.70
CA TYR A 67 14.40 -13.28 -4.31
C TYR A 67 13.11 -13.56 -3.54
N VAL A 68 12.73 -12.67 -2.60
CA VAL A 68 11.57 -12.91 -1.73
C VAL A 68 10.22 -12.54 -2.36
N THR A 69 10.22 -11.77 -3.46
CA THR A 69 8.97 -11.33 -4.12
C THR A 69 8.76 -12.04 -5.45
N SER A 70 7.50 -12.21 -5.86
CA SER A 70 7.12 -12.87 -7.11
C SER A 70 7.39 -12.02 -8.36
N ASN A 71 7.34 -10.68 -8.24
CA ASN A 71 7.53 -9.77 -9.37
C ASN A 71 9.02 -9.44 -9.60
N ASN A 72 9.36 -8.86 -10.74
CA ASN A 72 10.76 -8.60 -11.13
C ASN A 72 11.22 -7.23 -10.65
N VAL A 73 11.93 -7.19 -9.50
CA VAL A 73 12.50 -5.97 -8.90
C VAL A 73 13.70 -5.44 -9.71
N GLU A 74 14.39 -6.29 -10.48
CA GLU A 74 15.49 -5.88 -11.35
C GLU A 74 15.06 -4.81 -12.36
N ASN A 75 13.81 -4.90 -12.86
CA ASN A 75 13.24 -3.96 -13.82
C ASN A 75 12.58 -2.74 -13.17
N LEU A 76 12.62 -2.63 -11.83
CA LEU A 76 12.03 -1.49 -11.12
C LEU A 76 12.97 -0.30 -11.18
N GLU A 77 12.51 0.79 -11.79
CA GLU A 77 13.27 2.05 -11.91
C GLU A 77 13.05 2.96 -10.69
N ASN A 78 13.98 3.88 -10.46
CA ASN A 78 13.86 4.89 -9.41
C ASN A 78 12.58 5.73 -9.60
N GLY A 79 11.85 5.98 -8.52
CA GLY A 79 10.57 6.71 -8.55
C GLY A 79 9.37 5.85 -8.98
N LYS A 80 9.54 4.54 -9.12
CA LYS A 80 8.44 3.61 -9.43
C LYS A 80 8.07 2.73 -8.25
N ALA A 81 6.79 2.35 -8.19
CA ALA A 81 6.24 1.36 -7.29
C ALA A 81 5.89 0.08 -8.06
N GLN A 82 5.91 -1.06 -7.38
CA GLN A 82 5.61 -2.36 -7.98
C GLN A 82 4.79 -3.20 -7.01
N TYR A 83 3.61 -3.64 -7.46
CA TYR A 83 2.80 -4.62 -6.73
C TYR A 83 3.39 -6.02 -6.89
N SER A 84 3.44 -6.78 -5.82
CA SER A 84 4.02 -8.12 -5.79
C SER A 84 3.37 -8.97 -4.69
N CYS A 85 3.71 -10.26 -4.68
CA CYS A 85 3.45 -11.17 -3.57
C CYS A 85 4.75 -11.61 -2.91
N LEU A 86 4.66 -12.00 -1.63
CA LEU A 86 5.66 -12.80 -0.91
C LEU A 86 5.21 -14.27 -0.94
N PRO A 87 5.80 -15.14 -1.76
CA PRO A 87 5.52 -16.58 -1.71
C PRO A 87 6.06 -17.21 -0.42
N ASN A 88 5.36 -18.22 0.11
CA ASN A 88 5.64 -18.77 1.45
C ASN A 88 6.57 -19.99 1.49
N GLY A 89 7.05 -20.48 0.34
CA GLY A 89 7.89 -21.69 0.25
C GLY A 89 7.08 -22.99 0.10
N ASN A 90 5.74 -22.92 0.10
CA ASN A 90 4.84 -24.07 -0.02
C ASN A 90 3.70 -23.82 -1.03
N GLY A 91 3.87 -22.85 -1.90
CA GLY A 91 2.94 -22.52 -2.98
C GLY A 91 1.89 -21.47 -2.62
N GLY A 92 1.77 -21.06 -1.35
CA GLY A 92 0.84 -20.00 -0.92
C GLY A 92 1.48 -18.62 -0.82
N ILE A 93 0.72 -17.64 -0.36
CA ILE A 93 1.10 -16.24 -0.26
C ILE A 93 1.22 -15.84 1.21
N VAL A 94 2.42 -15.38 1.63
CA VAL A 94 2.63 -14.79 2.97
C VAL A 94 1.89 -13.46 3.07
N ASP A 95 2.06 -12.60 2.08
CA ASP A 95 1.36 -11.33 1.92
C ASP A 95 1.44 -10.82 0.48
N ASP A 96 0.58 -9.87 0.13
CA ASP A 96 0.74 -9.01 -1.02
C ASP A 96 1.22 -7.62 -0.58
N LEU A 97 2.08 -7.00 -1.38
CA LEU A 97 2.82 -5.82 -0.96
C LEU A 97 3.12 -4.89 -2.14
N ILE A 98 3.53 -3.67 -1.81
CA ILE A 98 4.07 -2.73 -2.79
C ILE A 98 5.53 -2.45 -2.47
N VAL A 99 6.40 -2.59 -3.47
CA VAL A 99 7.81 -2.24 -3.40
C VAL A 99 8.03 -0.92 -4.14
N TYR A 100 8.56 0.07 -3.45
CA TYR A 100 8.94 1.38 -3.99
C TYR A 100 10.46 1.43 -4.14
N LYS A 101 10.96 1.78 -5.31
CA LYS A 101 12.40 2.04 -5.49
C LYS A 101 12.68 3.53 -5.39
N ILE A 102 13.23 3.96 -4.25
CA ILE A 102 13.57 5.36 -4.00
C ILE A 102 14.82 5.75 -4.78
N GLU A 103 15.86 4.93 -4.67
CA GLU A 103 17.14 5.06 -5.36
C GLU A 103 17.82 3.68 -5.46
N ASP A 104 18.97 3.56 -6.09
CA ASP A 104 19.53 2.26 -6.48
C ASP A 104 19.72 1.27 -5.32
N GLU A 105 20.05 1.69 -4.14
CA GLU A 105 20.26 0.81 -2.98
C GLU A 105 19.25 1.08 -1.87
N LYS A 106 18.09 1.66 -2.20
CA LYS A 106 17.10 2.04 -1.20
C LYS A 106 15.67 1.80 -1.67
N TYR A 107 15.01 0.92 -0.96
CA TYR A 107 13.64 0.52 -1.21
C TYR A 107 12.76 0.80 0.01
N PHE A 108 11.51 1.11 -0.27
CA PHE A 108 10.47 1.26 0.72
C PHE A 108 9.39 0.23 0.41
N VAL A 109 9.04 -0.59 1.40
CA VAL A 109 8.12 -1.72 1.24
C VAL A 109 6.89 -1.48 2.10
N VAL A 110 5.71 -1.60 1.51
CA VAL A 110 4.43 -1.39 2.20
C VAL A 110 3.67 -2.70 2.23
N VAL A 111 3.28 -3.14 3.43
CA VAL A 111 2.68 -4.45 3.70
C VAL A 111 1.35 -4.32 4.44
N ASN A 112 0.52 -5.37 4.41
CA ASN A 112 -0.75 -5.37 5.12
C ASN A 112 -0.58 -5.34 6.65
N ALA A 113 -1.43 -4.59 7.33
CA ALA A 113 -1.37 -4.36 8.77
C ALA A 113 -1.34 -5.64 9.61
N SER A 114 -2.16 -6.64 9.24
CA SER A 114 -2.23 -7.93 9.95
C SER A 114 -0.95 -8.77 9.82
N ASN A 115 -0.12 -8.47 8.82
CA ASN A 115 1.02 -9.27 8.43
C ASN A 115 2.38 -8.60 8.74
N ILE A 116 2.41 -7.42 9.36
CA ILE A 116 3.65 -6.65 9.60
C ILE A 116 4.75 -7.53 10.24
N GLU A 117 4.45 -8.24 11.31
CA GLU A 117 5.43 -9.11 11.98
C GLU A 117 5.75 -10.34 11.14
N LYS A 118 4.75 -10.95 10.50
CA LYS A 118 4.91 -12.12 9.64
C LYS A 118 5.83 -11.81 8.45
N ASP A 119 5.60 -10.69 7.78
CA ASP A 119 6.38 -10.26 6.63
C ASP A 119 7.81 -9.87 7.01
N TRP A 120 7.94 -9.12 8.12
CA TRP A 120 9.25 -8.80 8.68
C TRP A 120 10.08 -10.06 8.94
N ASN A 121 9.50 -11.04 9.62
CA ASN A 121 10.18 -12.29 9.95
C ASN A 121 10.48 -13.11 8.69
N HIS A 122 9.55 -13.16 7.74
CA HIS A 122 9.75 -13.87 6.47
C HIS A 122 10.91 -13.26 5.67
N ILE A 123 10.90 -11.97 5.43
CA ILE A 123 11.98 -11.28 4.69
C ILE A 123 13.31 -11.40 5.44
N SER A 124 13.30 -11.21 6.78
CA SER A 124 14.51 -11.31 7.62
C SER A 124 15.16 -12.69 7.57
N SER A 125 14.36 -13.75 7.50
CA SER A 125 14.87 -15.13 7.42
C SER A 125 15.71 -15.38 6.16
N PHE A 126 15.34 -14.78 5.04
CA PHE A 126 16.12 -14.82 3.81
C PHE A 126 17.28 -13.83 3.83
N ASN A 127 17.11 -12.70 4.53
CA ASN A 127 18.14 -11.67 4.61
C ASN A 127 19.44 -12.12 5.29
N GLU A 128 19.43 -13.19 6.05
CA GLU A 128 20.64 -13.82 6.59
C GLU A 128 21.66 -14.18 5.47
N LYS A 129 21.18 -14.43 4.26
CA LYS A 129 22.03 -14.75 3.09
C LYS A 129 22.47 -13.52 2.31
N PHE A 130 21.70 -12.43 2.37
CA PHE A 130 21.93 -11.23 1.56
C PHE A 130 22.62 -10.13 2.35
N GLY A 131 22.26 -9.94 3.62
CA GLY A 131 22.86 -8.94 4.51
C GLY A 131 22.46 -7.50 4.19
N ALA A 132 21.26 -7.28 3.62
CA ALA A 132 20.71 -5.94 3.44
C ALA A 132 20.37 -5.31 4.80
N LYS A 133 20.50 -3.99 4.91
CA LYS A 133 20.01 -3.25 6.08
C LYS A 133 18.49 -3.14 6.00
N MET A 134 17.80 -3.61 7.02
CA MET A 134 16.35 -3.51 7.15
C MET A 134 15.97 -2.62 8.34
N SER A 135 14.94 -1.79 8.18
CA SER A 135 14.39 -0.95 9.24
C SER A 135 12.86 -0.97 9.18
N ASN A 136 12.20 -1.36 10.27
CA ASN A 136 10.76 -1.28 10.39
C ASN A 136 10.40 0.12 10.92
N VAL A 137 9.71 0.90 10.11
CA VAL A 137 9.30 2.29 10.41
C VAL A 137 7.77 2.43 10.52
N SER A 138 7.07 1.30 10.64
CA SER A 138 5.60 1.27 10.69
C SER A 138 5.02 2.13 11.82
N ASP A 139 5.64 2.09 13.00
CA ASP A 139 5.17 2.84 14.17
C ASP A 139 5.50 4.36 14.10
N GLU A 140 6.30 4.78 13.13
CA GLU A 140 6.73 6.18 12.98
C GLU A 140 6.08 6.87 11.78
N THR A 141 5.41 6.11 10.90
CA THR A 141 4.92 6.55 9.60
C THR A 141 3.40 6.57 9.58
N SER A 142 2.84 7.71 9.17
CA SER A 142 1.43 7.83 8.80
C SER A 142 1.26 7.71 7.29
N LEU A 143 0.11 7.19 6.89
CA LEU A 143 -0.31 7.06 5.51
C LEU A 143 -1.73 7.58 5.36
N ILE A 144 -1.90 8.60 4.51
CA ILE A 144 -3.21 9.12 4.10
C ILE A 144 -3.42 8.82 2.63
N ALA A 145 -4.58 8.29 2.28
CA ALA A 145 -5.00 8.12 0.89
C ALA A 145 -6.06 9.16 0.52
N ILE A 146 -5.82 9.89 -0.55
CA ILE A 146 -6.74 10.88 -1.15
C ILE A 146 -7.16 10.31 -2.50
N GLN A 147 -8.39 9.87 -2.63
CA GLN A 147 -8.85 9.05 -3.74
C GLN A 147 -10.11 9.62 -4.39
N GLY A 148 -10.17 9.53 -5.71
CA GLY A 148 -11.32 9.98 -6.51
C GLY A 148 -10.93 10.97 -7.61
N PRO A 149 -11.86 11.30 -8.51
CA PRO A 149 -11.59 12.16 -9.68
C PRO A 149 -11.14 13.58 -9.32
N LYS A 150 -11.37 14.05 -8.09
CA LYS A 150 -10.91 15.36 -7.59
C LYS A 150 -9.73 15.27 -6.62
N ALA A 151 -9.12 14.12 -6.47
CA ALA A 151 -7.98 13.93 -5.57
C ALA A 151 -6.75 14.76 -5.99
N THR A 152 -6.46 14.80 -7.30
CA THR A 152 -5.32 15.56 -7.84
C THR A 152 -5.50 17.05 -7.58
N GLU A 153 -6.65 17.62 -7.90
CA GLU A 153 -6.93 19.04 -7.67
C GLU A 153 -6.88 19.40 -6.19
N THR A 154 -7.35 18.49 -5.33
CA THR A 154 -7.31 18.70 -3.86
C THR A 154 -5.86 18.75 -3.37
N LEU A 155 -5.06 17.72 -3.67
CA LEU A 155 -3.68 17.64 -3.20
C LEU A 155 -2.77 18.69 -3.83
N GLN A 156 -3.01 19.08 -5.10
CA GLN A 156 -2.22 20.08 -5.80
C GLN A 156 -2.22 21.46 -5.13
N LYS A 157 -3.26 21.78 -4.34
CA LYS A 157 -3.31 23.03 -3.57
C LYS A 157 -2.28 23.09 -2.44
N LEU A 158 -1.75 21.96 -2.03
CA LEU A 158 -0.87 21.81 -0.88
C LEU A 158 0.59 21.50 -1.24
N THR A 159 0.91 21.39 -2.54
CA THR A 159 2.25 21.03 -2.99
C THR A 159 2.64 21.79 -4.26
N GLU A 160 3.93 22.17 -4.35
CA GLU A 160 4.53 22.71 -5.58
C GLU A 160 4.89 21.59 -6.56
N THR A 161 4.88 20.33 -6.12
CA THR A 161 5.11 19.17 -6.99
C THR A 161 4.01 19.10 -8.04
N GLN A 162 4.36 19.04 -9.33
CA GLN A 162 3.38 18.90 -10.40
C GLN A 162 2.83 17.46 -10.39
N LEU A 163 1.67 17.27 -9.79
CA LEU A 163 1.08 15.93 -9.58
C LEU A 163 0.69 15.22 -10.89
N SER A 164 0.34 15.99 -11.94
CA SER A 164 0.04 15.45 -13.28
C SER A 164 1.25 14.78 -13.93
N ASP A 165 2.46 15.09 -13.48
CA ASP A 165 3.71 14.53 -14.02
C ASP A 165 4.11 13.22 -13.31
N ILE A 166 3.34 12.79 -12.32
CA ILE A 166 3.55 11.51 -11.61
C ILE A 166 2.62 10.45 -12.25
N PRO A 167 3.12 9.54 -13.10
CA PRO A 167 2.29 8.51 -13.70
C PRO A 167 1.76 7.51 -12.67
N TYR A 168 0.76 6.75 -13.05
CA TYR A 168 0.24 5.66 -12.19
C TYR A 168 1.35 4.66 -11.83
N TYR A 169 1.40 4.26 -10.56
CA TYR A 169 2.49 3.47 -9.95
C TYR A 169 3.86 4.14 -9.98
N HIS A 170 3.88 5.48 -10.00
CA HIS A 170 5.08 6.27 -9.75
C HIS A 170 4.90 7.13 -8.52
N PHE A 171 6.01 7.59 -7.96
CA PHE A 171 6.03 8.48 -6.81
C PHE A 171 7.20 9.46 -6.89
N THR A 172 7.13 10.47 -6.06
CA THR A 172 8.23 11.38 -5.79
C THR A 172 8.32 11.68 -4.30
N VAL A 173 9.43 12.25 -3.87
CA VAL A 173 9.59 12.79 -2.53
C VAL A 173 9.54 14.31 -2.64
N GLY A 174 8.63 14.94 -1.89
CA GLY A 174 8.42 16.37 -1.96
C GLY A 174 7.92 16.97 -0.66
N SER A 175 7.37 18.17 -0.74
CA SER A 175 6.73 18.87 0.36
C SER A 175 5.21 18.91 0.15
N VAL A 176 4.44 18.67 1.21
CA VAL A 176 2.97 18.82 1.22
C VAL A 176 2.59 19.67 2.42
N ALA A 177 1.86 20.75 2.19
CA ALA A 177 1.43 21.71 3.23
C ALA A 177 2.59 22.15 4.15
N GLY A 178 3.79 22.35 3.60
CA GLY A 178 5.00 22.72 4.32
C GLY A 178 5.65 21.60 5.13
N VAL A 179 5.20 20.36 5.00
CA VAL A 179 5.85 19.16 5.55
C VAL A 179 6.79 18.59 4.51
N GLU A 180 8.08 18.55 4.84
CA GLU A 180 9.12 18.04 3.95
C GLU A 180 9.27 16.52 4.01
N ASN A 181 9.90 15.94 2.98
CA ASN A 181 10.19 14.51 2.86
C ASN A 181 8.94 13.62 2.87
N VAL A 182 7.85 14.10 2.29
CA VAL A 182 6.64 13.32 2.05
C VAL A 182 6.82 12.49 0.78
N ILE A 183 6.61 11.18 0.86
CA ILE A 183 6.47 10.35 -0.35
C ILE A 183 5.06 10.60 -0.90
N ILE A 184 4.98 11.10 -2.12
CA ILE A 184 3.73 11.40 -2.84
C ILE A 184 3.61 10.36 -3.95
N SER A 185 2.71 9.40 -3.80
CA SER A 185 2.57 8.26 -4.69
C SER A 185 1.24 8.28 -5.43
N ASN A 186 1.30 8.15 -6.75
CA ASN A 186 0.12 7.94 -7.59
C ASN A 186 -0.27 6.45 -7.56
N THR A 187 -0.70 6.02 -6.38
CA THR A 187 -1.21 4.69 -6.07
C THR A 187 -2.53 4.80 -5.31
N GLY A 188 -3.19 3.67 -5.11
CA GLY A 188 -4.42 3.59 -4.33
C GLY A 188 -5.12 2.25 -4.48
N TYR A 189 -6.15 2.05 -3.68
CA TYR A 189 -6.86 0.79 -3.55
C TYR A 189 -8.36 0.92 -3.90
N THR A 190 -8.70 1.94 -4.68
CA THR A 190 -10.09 2.28 -5.00
C THR A 190 -10.43 2.13 -6.48
N GLY A 191 -9.42 2.19 -7.34
CA GLY A 191 -9.60 2.24 -8.79
C GLY A 191 -10.29 3.53 -9.30
N SER A 192 -10.30 4.59 -8.46
CA SER A 192 -10.87 5.91 -8.80
C SER A 192 -9.79 6.95 -9.10
N GLY A 193 -8.51 6.55 -9.08
CA GLY A 193 -7.38 7.46 -9.14
C GLY A 193 -7.15 8.19 -7.81
N GLY A 194 -6.04 8.89 -7.72
CA GLY A 194 -5.65 9.64 -6.54
C GLY A 194 -4.25 9.34 -6.07
N PHE A 195 -3.97 9.71 -4.84
CA PHE A 195 -2.63 9.63 -4.26
C PHE A 195 -2.64 9.00 -2.88
N GLU A 196 -1.53 8.41 -2.52
CA GLU A 196 -1.17 7.99 -1.17
C GLU A 196 0.05 8.79 -0.74
N ILE A 197 -0.01 9.39 0.45
CA ILE A 197 1.10 10.17 1.00
C ILE A 197 1.60 9.55 2.29
N TYR A 198 2.92 9.35 2.37
CA TYR A 198 3.61 8.79 3.53
C TYR A 198 4.47 9.86 4.19
N PHE A 199 4.37 9.97 5.50
CA PHE A 199 5.05 11.01 6.27
C PHE A 199 5.15 10.61 7.75
N LYS A 200 5.91 11.39 8.55
CA LYS A 200 6.05 11.11 9.98
C LYS A 200 4.78 11.38 10.77
N ASN A 201 4.47 10.52 11.74
CA ASN A 201 3.29 10.62 12.60
C ASN A 201 3.06 11.99 13.24
N SER A 202 4.15 12.73 13.54
CA SER A 202 4.05 14.06 14.14
C SER A 202 3.30 15.10 13.29
N PHE A 203 3.10 14.84 12.00
CA PHE A 203 2.40 15.72 11.08
C PHE A 203 0.99 15.23 10.72
N ALA A 204 0.53 14.11 11.30
CA ALA A 204 -0.70 13.45 10.89
C ALA A 204 -1.94 14.35 10.99
N GLU A 205 -2.18 14.96 12.15
CA GLU A 205 -3.35 15.84 12.34
C GLU A 205 -3.29 17.06 11.43
N LYS A 206 -2.10 17.68 11.29
CA LYS A 206 -1.91 18.83 10.41
C LYS A 206 -2.27 18.49 8.96
N LEU A 207 -1.69 17.42 8.42
CA LEU A 207 -1.94 17.03 7.02
C LEU A 207 -3.37 16.57 6.79
N TRP A 208 -3.98 15.90 7.77
CA TRP A 208 -5.41 15.56 7.70
C TRP A 208 -6.29 16.79 7.60
N ASP A 209 -6.06 17.79 8.45
CA ASP A 209 -6.85 19.03 8.47
C ASP A 209 -6.64 19.87 7.20
N ASP A 210 -5.38 20.03 6.77
CA ASP A 210 -5.06 20.80 5.56
C ASP A 210 -5.65 20.14 4.30
N LEU A 211 -5.59 18.80 4.18
CA LEU A 211 -6.20 18.06 3.07
C LEU A 211 -7.72 18.18 3.08
N THR A 212 -8.32 18.04 4.25
CA THR A 212 -9.79 18.18 4.39
C THR A 212 -10.23 19.60 3.99
N LEU A 213 -9.54 20.61 4.47
CA LEU A 213 -9.82 22.01 4.12
C LEU A 213 -9.62 22.27 2.61
N ALA A 214 -8.52 21.79 2.04
CA ALA A 214 -8.23 21.94 0.62
C ALA A 214 -9.27 21.27 -0.29
N GLY A 215 -9.87 20.18 0.18
CA GLY A 215 -10.88 19.41 -0.54
C GLY A 215 -12.32 19.89 -0.37
N GLU A 216 -12.62 20.84 0.52
CA GLU A 216 -14.00 21.30 0.78
C GLU A 216 -14.72 21.74 -0.49
N GLU A 217 -14.08 22.55 -1.33
CA GLU A 217 -14.67 23.02 -2.58
C GLU A 217 -14.96 21.91 -3.61
N PHE A 218 -14.26 20.76 -3.47
CA PHE A 218 -14.44 19.59 -4.32
C PHE A 218 -15.38 18.55 -3.70
N GLY A 219 -15.93 18.84 -2.51
CA GLY A 219 -16.83 17.96 -1.79
C GLY A 219 -16.16 16.75 -1.20
N ILE A 220 -14.95 16.92 -0.61
CA ILE A 220 -14.24 15.86 0.08
C ILE A 220 -15.08 15.26 1.21
N ILE A 221 -15.05 13.93 1.32
CA ILE A 221 -15.70 13.19 2.40
C ILE A 221 -14.68 12.34 3.14
N LEU A 222 -14.84 12.28 4.47
CA LEU A 222 -14.08 11.37 5.31
C LEU A 222 -14.59 9.96 5.07
N CYS A 223 -13.69 9.04 4.79
CA CYS A 223 -14.03 7.66 4.42
C CYS A 223 -13.39 6.66 5.38
N GLY A 224 -14.16 5.65 5.78
CA GLY A 224 -13.70 4.57 6.62
C GLY A 224 -13.38 3.30 5.85
N LEU A 225 -12.94 2.27 6.59
CA LEU A 225 -12.48 1.01 6.02
C LEU A 225 -13.58 0.23 5.28
N ALA A 226 -14.86 0.43 5.63
CA ALA A 226 -15.95 -0.25 4.93
C ALA A 226 -16.12 0.26 3.49
N ALA A 227 -15.99 1.57 3.25
CA ALA A 227 -15.97 2.11 1.90
C ALA A 227 -14.71 1.66 1.13
N ARG A 228 -13.53 1.61 1.80
CA ARG A 228 -12.30 1.04 1.22
C ARG A 228 -12.54 -0.37 0.71
N ASP A 229 -13.22 -1.23 1.50
CA ASP A 229 -13.50 -2.62 1.12
C ASP A 229 -14.48 -2.71 -0.06
N THR A 230 -15.57 -1.96 -0.07
CA THR A 230 -16.49 -1.98 -1.22
C THR A 230 -15.86 -1.46 -2.51
N LEU A 231 -15.00 -0.43 -2.41
CA LEU A 231 -14.30 0.16 -3.56
C LEU A 231 -13.28 -0.81 -4.18
N ARG A 232 -12.45 -1.47 -3.35
CA ARG A 232 -11.46 -2.43 -3.81
C ARG A 232 -12.13 -3.66 -4.44
N LEU A 233 -13.19 -4.16 -3.81
CA LEU A 233 -13.92 -5.34 -4.26
C LEU A 233 -14.53 -5.13 -5.64
N GLU A 234 -15.12 -3.96 -5.90
CA GLU A 234 -15.66 -3.59 -7.20
C GLU A 234 -14.60 -3.61 -8.33
N LYS A 235 -13.33 -3.40 -7.98
CA LYS A 235 -12.20 -3.42 -8.91
C LYS A 235 -11.49 -4.78 -8.99
N GLY A 236 -11.91 -5.73 -8.18
CA GLY A 236 -11.28 -7.06 -8.11
C GLY A 236 -9.88 -7.02 -7.46
N PHE A 237 -9.59 -6.03 -6.61
CA PHE A 237 -8.34 -6.00 -5.86
C PHE A 237 -8.41 -6.95 -4.67
N CYS A 238 -7.35 -7.75 -4.50
CA CYS A 238 -7.28 -8.72 -3.42
C CYS A 238 -7.19 -8.04 -2.04
N LEU A 239 -7.79 -8.68 -1.04
CA LEU A 239 -7.57 -8.38 0.37
C LEU A 239 -7.02 -9.63 1.05
N TYR A 240 -5.81 -9.51 1.63
CA TYR A 240 -5.20 -10.62 2.35
C TYR A 240 -6.07 -11.07 3.53
N GLY A 241 -6.21 -12.38 3.67
CA GLY A 241 -7.10 -13.01 4.65
C GLY A 241 -8.55 -13.21 4.17
N ASN A 242 -8.93 -12.62 3.03
CA ASN A 242 -10.24 -12.80 2.40
C ASN A 242 -10.14 -13.53 1.05
N ASP A 243 -9.31 -13.02 0.16
CA ASP A 243 -9.21 -13.49 -1.24
C ASP A 243 -7.91 -14.28 -1.48
N ILE A 244 -6.89 -13.99 -0.71
CA ILE A 244 -5.56 -14.61 -0.75
C ILE A 244 -5.07 -14.88 0.67
N ASP A 245 -4.31 -15.95 0.85
CA ASP A 245 -3.73 -16.37 2.13
C ASP A 245 -2.56 -17.36 1.93
N ASP A 246 -2.11 -17.96 3.03
CA ASP A 246 -1.02 -18.95 3.03
C ASP A 246 -1.34 -20.24 2.25
N THR A 247 -2.58 -20.46 1.85
CA THR A 247 -3.03 -21.66 1.11
C THR A 247 -3.37 -21.39 -0.35
N THR A 248 -3.43 -20.13 -0.75
CA THR A 248 -3.78 -19.69 -2.10
C THR A 248 -2.52 -19.29 -2.87
N SER A 249 -2.29 -19.89 -4.03
CA SER A 249 -1.15 -19.51 -4.85
C SER A 249 -1.39 -18.22 -5.63
N PRO A 250 -0.34 -17.49 -6.02
CA PRO A 250 -0.47 -16.32 -6.89
C PRO A 250 -1.18 -16.64 -8.22
N LEU A 251 -1.03 -17.85 -8.74
CA LEU A 251 -1.66 -18.27 -10.00
C LEU A 251 -3.17 -18.49 -9.83
N GLU A 252 -3.59 -19.16 -8.75
CA GLU A 252 -5.00 -19.35 -8.41
C GLU A 252 -5.71 -18.04 -8.10
N ALA A 253 -5.00 -17.08 -7.52
CA ALA A 253 -5.51 -15.75 -7.22
C ALA A 253 -5.62 -14.82 -8.44
N GLY A 254 -5.27 -15.30 -9.64
CA GLY A 254 -5.22 -14.44 -10.84
C GLY A 254 -4.07 -13.45 -10.87
N LEU A 255 -3.05 -13.64 -10.01
CA LEU A 255 -1.87 -12.78 -9.87
C LEU A 255 -0.68 -13.28 -10.71
N GLY A 256 -0.92 -14.13 -11.70
CA GLY A 256 0.12 -14.64 -12.61
C GLY A 256 0.86 -13.52 -13.36
N TRP A 257 0.20 -12.38 -13.60
CA TRP A 257 0.80 -11.21 -14.26
C TRP A 257 1.92 -10.54 -13.45
N ILE A 258 1.96 -10.72 -12.11
CA ILE A 258 3.04 -10.28 -11.21
C ILE A 258 3.93 -11.45 -10.76
N THR A 259 3.78 -12.64 -11.32
CA THR A 259 4.62 -13.80 -11.00
C THR A 259 5.56 -14.06 -12.17
N LYS A 260 6.84 -13.65 -12.01
CA LYS A 260 7.82 -13.61 -13.08
C LYS A 260 8.77 -14.80 -12.99
N PHE A 261 8.63 -15.74 -13.92
CA PHE A 261 9.40 -16.99 -13.96
C PHE A 261 10.78 -16.86 -14.62
N ASP A 262 11.11 -15.70 -15.17
CA ASP A 262 12.41 -15.37 -15.77
C ASP A 262 13.52 -15.04 -14.75
N LYS A 263 13.21 -15.14 -13.46
CA LYS A 263 14.12 -14.89 -12.34
C LYS A 263 14.04 -15.99 -11.28
N GLU A 264 15.00 -16.03 -10.36
CA GLU A 264 14.92 -16.91 -9.18
C GLU A 264 14.15 -16.21 -8.05
N PHE A 265 13.23 -16.94 -7.42
CA PHE A 265 12.46 -16.47 -6.27
C PHE A 265 11.90 -17.65 -5.46
N VAL A 266 11.44 -17.36 -4.26
CA VAL A 266 10.80 -18.35 -3.37
C VAL A 266 9.62 -19.00 -4.09
N ASP A 267 9.54 -20.34 -4.06
CA ASP A 267 8.50 -21.16 -4.72
C ASP A 267 8.50 -21.22 -6.25
N LYS A 268 9.48 -20.65 -6.93
CA LYS A 268 9.52 -20.65 -8.40
C LYS A 268 9.22 -22.03 -9.02
N GLU A 269 9.90 -23.07 -8.57
CA GLU A 269 9.74 -24.42 -9.13
C GLU A 269 8.33 -25.00 -8.90
N PHE A 270 7.78 -24.76 -7.72
CA PHE A 270 6.44 -25.21 -7.38
C PHE A 270 5.39 -24.50 -8.25
N LEU A 271 5.47 -23.18 -8.33
CA LEU A 271 4.54 -22.36 -9.11
C LEU A 271 4.68 -22.60 -10.62
N LEU A 272 5.89 -22.87 -11.12
CA LEU A 272 6.10 -23.23 -12.52
C LEU A 272 5.40 -24.55 -12.87
N LYS A 273 5.55 -25.59 -12.04
CA LYS A 273 4.85 -26.85 -12.21
C LYS A 273 3.32 -26.70 -12.14
N GLN A 274 2.83 -25.81 -11.30
CA GLN A 274 1.40 -25.50 -11.22
C GLN A 274 0.91 -24.82 -12.51
N LYS A 275 1.70 -23.88 -13.04
CA LYS A 275 1.41 -23.20 -14.31
C LYS A 275 1.33 -24.19 -15.48
N GLU A 276 2.33 -25.06 -15.63
CA GLU A 276 2.38 -26.09 -16.67
C GLU A 276 1.16 -27.02 -16.63
N ARG A 277 0.77 -27.50 -15.45
CA ARG A 277 -0.44 -28.33 -15.28
C ARG A 277 -1.73 -27.59 -15.66
N SER A 278 -1.82 -26.29 -15.40
CA SER A 278 -2.97 -25.47 -15.78
C SER A 278 -3.06 -25.29 -17.31
N GLU A 279 -1.92 -25.17 -18.00
CA GLU A 279 -1.86 -25.04 -19.45
C GLU A 279 -2.21 -26.36 -20.18
N GLU A 280 -1.97 -27.52 -19.55
CA GLU A 280 -2.35 -28.84 -20.11
C GLU A 280 -3.88 -29.09 -20.10
N HIS A 281 -4.65 -28.31 -19.33
CA HIS A 281 -6.10 -28.47 -19.17
C HIS A 281 -6.93 -27.40 -19.89
N THR A 282 -6.30 -26.46 -20.59
CA THR A 282 -6.95 -25.42 -21.43
C THR A 282 -6.75 -25.69 -22.89
#